data_0278a3b354ffc18b34b726a741f8b38c
#
_entry.id   0278a3b354ffc18b34b726a741f8b38c
#
_cell.length_a   1.000
_cell.length_b   1.000
_cell.length_c   1.000
_cell.angle_alpha   90.00
_cell.angle_beta   90.00
_cell.angle_gamma   90.00
#
_symmetry.space_group_name_H-M   'P 1'
#
loop_
_entity.id
_entity.type
_entity.pdbx_description
1 polymer ?
#
loop_
_entity_poly.entity_id
_entity_poly.type
_entity_poly.pdbx_seq_one_letter_code
_entity_poly.pdbx_strand_id
1 'polypeptide(L)'
;MQKAILPLRYIGISQPMYGKVSHIGLKAIDFGWNSNYYEQSTVLLAPFDGKVVWKKGSSNTIAFQSNEKVEYADGTVDYMTVITAHDNNAPSVGKTFKQGEIYSHSGTAGGVPLHCHLEVQKGKFKSYTEIRNTSYDGRYNSYIFPNTYIPYEALFIRNDELFTANKANNPYTWKKVGEMSNLIKIEKDPNYDYKWSVDGNRYGDKYDITTQNGFGDTKLEEEGWELVLKTNASLFYTWEDKHYACGLEKSRGVNNQELEMTAVTDYNKCMAIACVGGELFFGSQEWIINNKLEECYGAVTGLGLILGGETRDDMHGAFNSQWNAISGRTIIGEDKDGNILSYSFAGETGKSGLTGKGVQAKCVELGFVNAIMFDGGGSVFRQYEGKYDISTTRKVKNALLLYRKKKTQEPTEPTIDYKLKYEELEKAYNDLNSDYKALESDYKALSVENIELTKKLKQLSTELELVKNDNALLSDKLKKIKEIVN
;
A
#
# COMPACT_ATOMS: atom_id res chain seq x y z
N MET A 1 -30.66 -18.07 7.97
CA MET A 1 -30.53 -17.66 6.54
C MET A 1 -29.30 -18.35 5.96
N GLN A 2 -29.37 -18.84 4.74
CA GLN A 2 -28.26 -19.52 4.10
C GLN A 2 -27.23 -18.51 3.59
N LYS A 3 -25.93 -18.74 3.84
CA LYS A 3 -24.84 -17.92 3.32
C LYS A 3 -24.44 -18.39 1.93
N ALA A 4 -24.25 -17.46 0.99
CA ALA A 4 -23.77 -17.79 -0.34
C ALA A 4 -22.25 -18.09 -0.32
N ILE A 5 -21.85 -19.32 -0.63
CA ILE A 5 -20.45 -19.76 -0.57
C ILE A 5 -19.81 -19.78 -1.95
N LEU A 6 -18.49 -19.60 -2.00
CA LEU A 6 -17.72 -19.75 -3.23
C LEU A 6 -17.85 -21.19 -3.73
N PRO A 7 -18.19 -21.40 -5.03
CA PRO A 7 -18.37 -22.74 -5.59
C PRO A 7 -17.11 -23.62 -5.55
N LEU A 8 -15.94 -23.02 -5.64
CA LEU A 8 -14.67 -23.74 -5.69
C LEU A 8 -14.04 -23.89 -4.31
N ARG A 9 -13.41 -25.02 -4.08
CA ARG A 9 -12.66 -25.34 -2.86
C ARG A 9 -11.20 -24.91 -2.93
N TYR A 10 -10.68 -24.72 -4.12
CA TYR A 10 -9.33 -24.21 -4.38
C TYR A 10 -9.42 -22.86 -5.10
N ILE A 11 -8.72 -21.86 -4.61
CA ILE A 11 -8.71 -20.53 -5.20
C ILE A 11 -7.38 -20.31 -5.92
N GLY A 12 -7.43 -20.46 -7.23
CA GLY A 12 -6.33 -20.14 -8.12
C GLY A 12 -6.84 -19.23 -9.24
N ILE A 13 -6.66 -17.93 -9.11
CA ILE A 13 -7.17 -16.97 -10.10
C ILE A 13 -6.25 -16.98 -11.32
N SER A 14 -6.76 -17.43 -12.47
CA SER A 14 -6.05 -17.39 -13.75
C SER A 14 -6.30 -16.09 -14.51
N GLN A 15 -7.48 -15.48 -14.33
CA GLN A 15 -7.79 -14.16 -14.84
C GLN A 15 -8.66 -13.41 -13.82
N PRO A 16 -8.21 -12.24 -13.31
CA PRO A 16 -9.00 -11.45 -12.38
C PRO A 16 -10.12 -10.69 -13.09
N MET A 17 -11.01 -10.08 -12.30
CA MET A 17 -11.95 -9.10 -12.84
C MET A 17 -11.22 -8.00 -13.61
N TYR A 18 -11.87 -7.46 -14.62
CA TYR A 18 -11.29 -6.49 -15.55
C TYR A 18 -10.01 -6.97 -16.25
N GLY A 19 -9.74 -8.27 -16.24
CA GLY A 19 -8.61 -8.86 -16.93
C GLY A 19 -8.69 -8.68 -18.45
N LYS A 20 -7.54 -8.50 -19.07
CA LYS A 20 -7.42 -8.02 -20.44
C LYS A 20 -7.78 -9.01 -21.56
N VAL A 21 -7.94 -10.29 -21.25
CA VAL A 21 -8.22 -11.29 -22.30
C VAL A 21 -9.70 -11.31 -22.64
N SER A 22 -10.56 -11.53 -21.64
CA SER A 22 -12.02 -11.66 -21.83
C SER A 22 -12.85 -10.92 -20.77
N HIS A 23 -12.22 -10.38 -19.72
CA HIS A 23 -12.90 -9.70 -18.61
C HIS A 23 -12.81 -8.17 -18.70
N ILE A 24 -12.53 -7.62 -19.85
CA ILE A 24 -12.48 -6.16 -20.03
C ILE A 24 -13.85 -5.57 -19.68
N GLY A 25 -13.90 -4.78 -18.61
CA GLY A 25 -15.15 -4.22 -18.09
C GLY A 25 -16.07 -5.23 -17.39
N LEU A 26 -15.64 -6.48 -17.16
CA LEU A 26 -16.43 -7.50 -16.48
C LEU A 26 -15.98 -7.68 -15.02
N LYS A 27 -16.94 -7.76 -14.11
CA LYS A 27 -16.75 -8.24 -12.74
C LYS A 27 -16.77 -9.77 -12.65
N ALA A 28 -16.05 -10.42 -13.58
CA ALA A 28 -15.91 -11.85 -13.66
C ALA A 28 -14.52 -12.30 -13.21
N ILE A 29 -14.40 -13.51 -12.74
CA ILE A 29 -13.14 -14.14 -12.36
C ILE A 29 -13.03 -15.49 -13.05
N ASP A 30 -11.86 -15.79 -13.64
CA ASP A 30 -11.53 -17.13 -14.08
C ASP A 30 -10.67 -17.82 -13.03
N PHE A 31 -11.13 -18.99 -12.57
CA PHE A 31 -10.41 -19.87 -11.68
C PHE A 31 -9.73 -20.97 -12.47
N GLY A 32 -8.40 -20.96 -12.43
CA GLY A 32 -7.57 -21.98 -13.02
C GLY A 32 -7.54 -23.25 -12.18
N TRP A 33 -7.09 -24.33 -12.79
CA TRP A 33 -6.91 -25.61 -12.12
C TRP A 33 -5.50 -25.79 -11.55
N ASN A 34 -5.36 -26.75 -10.61
CA ASN A 34 -4.09 -27.12 -10.01
C ASN A 34 -3.98 -28.64 -9.94
N SER A 35 -2.88 -29.20 -10.44
CA SER A 35 -2.67 -30.65 -10.51
C SER A 35 -2.64 -31.32 -9.14
N ASN A 36 -2.13 -30.66 -8.11
CA ASN A 36 -2.06 -31.19 -6.74
C ASN A 36 -3.39 -31.10 -6.01
N TYR A 37 -4.34 -30.31 -6.51
CA TYR A 37 -5.67 -30.09 -5.96
C TYR A 37 -6.72 -30.18 -7.07
N TYR A 38 -6.64 -31.20 -7.91
CA TYR A 38 -7.43 -31.28 -9.11
C TYR A 38 -8.93 -31.20 -8.83
N GLU A 39 -9.45 -32.04 -7.94
CA GLU A 39 -10.88 -32.02 -7.58
C GLU A 39 -11.29 -30.67 -6.97
N GLN A 40 -10.50 -30.16 -6.02
CA GLN A 40 -10.80 -28.90 -5.33
C GLN A 40 -10.78 -27.70 -6.28
N SER A 41 -10.01 -27.78 -7.37
CA SER A 41 -9.85 -26.71 -8.36
C SER A 41 -10.75 -26.86 -9.59
N THR A 42 -11.38 -28.03 -9.77
CA THR A 42 -12.22 -28.31 -10.95
C THR A 42 -13.67 -28.64 -10.63
N VAL A 43 -13.98 -29.09 -9.41
CA VAL A 43 -15.36 -29.43 -9.00
C VAL A 43 -16.02 -28.16 -8.42
N LEU A 44 -17.18 -27.79 -8.97
CA LEU A 44 -17.98 -26.66 -8.50
C LEU A 44 -19.12 -27.19 -7.61
N LEU A 45 -19.10 -26.72 -6.35
CA LEU A 45 -20.15 -27.00 -5.38
C LEU A 45 -21.25 -25.94 -5.46
N ALA A 46 -22.50 -26.31 -5.32
CA ALA A 46 -23.61 -25.38 -5.30
C ALA A 46 -23.43 -24.34 -4.19
N PRO A 47 -23.40 -23.03 -4.52
CA PRO A 47 -23.15 -21.97 -3.57
C PRO A 47 -24.27 -21.76 -2.55
N PHE A 48 -25.44 -22.26 -2.84
CA PHE A 48 -26.70 -22.22 -2.06
C PHE A 48 -27.66 -23.28 -2.58
N ASP A 49 -28.77 -23.48 -1.88
CA ASP A 49 -29.91 -24.27 -2.42
C ASP A 49 -30.49 -23.53 -3.60
N GLY A 50 -30.45 -24.15 -4.78
CA GLY A 50 -30.84 -23.44 -6.00
C GLY A 50 -31.15 -24.34 -7.17
N LYS A 51 -31.40 -23.70 -8.30
CA LYS A 51 -31.67 -24.38 -9.58
C LYS A 51 -31.01 -23.70 -10.76
N VAL A 52 -30.69 -24.46 -11.79
CA VAL A 52 -30.27 -23.92 -13.08
C VAL A 52 -31.49 -23.31 -13.77
N VAL A 53 -31.48 -22.02 -14.00
CA VAL A 53 -32.60 -21.27 -14.59
C VAL A 53 -32.37 -20.93 -16.06
N TRP A 54 -31.12 -21.01 -16.51
CA TRP A 54 -30.75 -20.67 -17.88
C TRP A 54 -29.44 -21.40 -18.30
N LYS A 55 -29.36 -21.73 -19.57
CA LYS A 55 -28.16 -22.32 -20.21
C LYS A 55 -28.09 -21.85 -21.66
N LYS A 56 -26.91 -21.47 -22.14
CA LYS A 56 -26.69 -21.03 -23.53
C LYS A 56 -25.24 -21.15 -23.99
N GLY A 57 -25.14 -21.29 -25.31
CA GLY A 57 -23.91 -21.12 -26.08
C GLY A 57 -22.97 -22.30 -26.08
N SER A 58 -21.96 -22.24 -26.92
CA SER A 58 -20.90 -23.24 -27.06
C SER A 58 -20.02 -23.38 -25.84
N SER A 59 -19.95 -22.34 -25.01
CA SER A 59 -19.24 -22.32 -23.74
C SER A 59 -20.01 -22.96 -22.59
N ASN A 60 -21.21 -23.51 -22.84
CA ASN A 60 -22.09 -24.10 -21.83
C ASN A 60 -22.30 -23.19 -20.61
N THR A 61 -22.48 -21.89 -20.86
CA THR A 61 -22.74 -20.92 -19.78
C THR A 61 -24.09 -21.22 -19.13
N ILE A 62 -24.11 -21.33 -17.80
CA ILE A 62 -25.32 -21.59 -17.00
C ILE A 62 -25.52 -20.44 -15.99
N ALA A 63 -26.79 -20.17 -15.67
CA ALA A 63 -27.18 -19.34 -14.54
C ALA A 63 -27.80 -20.26 -13.47
N PHE A 64 -27.18 -20.30 -12.30
CA PHE A 64 -27.63 -21.04 -11.13
C PHE A 64 -28.19 -20.04 -10.11
N GLN A 65 -29.49 -20.10 -9.85
CA GLN A 65 -30.22 -19.14 -9.04
C GLN A 65 -30.65 -19.75 -7.71
N SER A 66 -30.53 -18.99 -6.63
CA SER A 66 -31.00 -19.39 -5.31
C SER A 66 -32.52 -19.52 -5.25
N ASN A 67 -33.02 -20.55 -4.54
CA ASN A 67 -34.45 -20.77 -4.34
C ASN A 67 -35.06 -19.69 -3.42
N GLU A 68 -34.31 -19.29 -2.41
CA GLU A 68 -34.68 -18.28 -1.41
C GLU A 68 -33.63 -17.17 -1.38
N LYS A 69 -33.92 -16.11 -0.62
CA LYS A 69 -32.94 -15.06 -0.33
C LYS A 69 -31.78 -15.65 0.47
N VAL A 70 -30.56 -15.26 0.13
CA VAL A 70 -29.32 -15.68 0.78
C VAL A 70 -28.56 -14.46 1.29
N GLU A 71 -27.71 -14.68 2.25
CA GLU A 71 -26.78 -13.67 2.76
C GLU A 71 -25.53 -13.65 1.89
N TYR A 72 -25.19 -12.49 1.35
CA TYR A 72 -23.96 -12.21 0.62
C TYR A 72 -22.83 -11.90 1.61
N ALA A 73 -21.59 -12.07 1.18
CA ALA A 73 -20.44 -11.79 2.04
C ALA A 73 -20.30 -10.29 2.43
N ASP A 74 -20.93 -9.39 1.70
CA ASP A 74 -21.00 -7.95 2.03
C ASP A 74 -22.16 -7.57 2.98
N GLY A 75 -22.92 -8.58 3.46
CA GLY A 75 -24.08 -8.40 4.33
C GLY A 75 -25.40 -8.14 3.59
N THR A 76 -25.40 -8.03 2.26
CA THR A 76 -26.64 -7.95 1.46
C THR A 76 -27.48 -9.22 1.63
N VAL A 77 -28.79 -9.06 1.69
CA VAL A 77 -29.75 -10.17 1.75
C VAL A 77 -30.71 -10.06 0.58
N ASP A 78 -30.53 -10.91 -0.42
CA ASP A 78 -31.40 -10.98 -1.60
C ASP A 78 -31.26 -12.34 -2.29
N TYR A 79 -32.07 -12.59 -3.34
CA TYR A 79 -31.80 -13.69 -4.26
C TYR A 79 -30.44 -13.47 -4.90
N MET A 80 -29.75 -14.57 -5.20
CA MET A 80 -28.47 -14.53 -5.90
C MET A 80 -28.50 -15.43 -7.12
N THR A 81 -27.89 -14.98 -8.20
CA THR A 81 -27.62 -15.81 -9.38
C THR A 81 -26.11 -15.87 -9.57
N VAL A 82 -25.58 -17.09 -9.63
CA VAL A 82 -24.18 -17.36 -9.99
C VAL A 82 -24.16 -17.88 -11.43
N ILE A 83 -23.31 -17.25 -12.24
CA ILE A 83 -23.12 -17.63 -13.65
C ILE A 83 -21.76 -18.30 -13.75
N THR A 84 -21.74 -19.52 -14.30
CA THR A 84 -20.51 -20.26 -14.60
C THR A 84 -20.48 -20.71 -16.04
N ALA A 85 -19.29 -20.87 -16.59
CA ALA A 85 -19.10 -21.33 -17.97
C ALA A 85 -17.98 -22.35 -18.08
N HIS A 86 -17.92 -22.96 -19.25
CA HIS A 86 -16.91 -23.88 -19.75
C HIS A 86 -17.03 -25.34 -19.31
N ASP A 87 -17.97 -25.71 -18.44
CA ASP A 87 -18.23 -27.11 -18.13
C ASP A 87 -18.67 -27.87 -19.38
N ASN A 88 -17.93 -28.93 -19.74
CA ASN A 88 -18.26 -29.76 -20.91
C ASN A 88 -19.59 -30.53 -20.75
N ASN A 89 -19.98 -30.75 -19.48
CA ASN A 89 -21.20 -31.50 -19.11
C ASN A 89 -22.15 -30.66 -18.23
N ALA A 90 -22.20 -29.35 -18.45
CA ALA A 90 -23.02 -28.44 -17.64
C ALA A 90 -24.47 -28.91 -17.51
N PRO A 91 -25.08 -28.83 -16.31
CA PRO A 91 -26.41 -29.33 -16.03
C PRO A 91 -27.51 -28.64 -16.89
N SER A 92 -28.63 -29.35 -17.05
CA SER A 92 -29.79 -28.86 -17.79
C SER A 92 -30.57 -27.85 -16.98
N VAL A 93 -31.27 -26.95 -17.67
CA VAL A 93 -32.23 -25.99 -17.05
C VAL A 93 -33.29 -26.79 -16.26
N GLY A 94 -33.62 -26.27 -15.09
CA GLY A 94 -34.58 -26.88 -14.17
C GLY A 94 -33.96 -27.82 -13.13
N LYS A 95 -32.70 -28.27 -13.30
CA LYS A 95 -32.05 -29.14 -12.33
C LYS A 95 -31.76 -28.37 -11.04
N THR A 96 -32.10 -28.99 -9.91
CA THR A 96 -31.94 -28.43 -8.56
C THR A 96 -30.78 -29.07 -7.83
N PHE A 97 -30.16 -28.33 -6.95
CA PHE A 97 -29.07 -28.77 -6.09
C PHE A 97 -29.18 -28.16 -4.71
N LYS A 98 -28.74 -28.90 -3.68
CA LYS A 98 -28.55 -28.38 -2.34
C LYS A 98 -27.17 -27.76 -2.19
N GLN A 99 -27.04 -26.82 -1.30
CA GLN A 99 -25.75 -26.21 -1.00
C GLN A 99 -24.68 -27.26 -0.70
N GLY A 100 -23.53 -27.16 -1.38
CA GLY A 100 -22.42 -28.11 -1.23
C GLY A 100 -22.51 -29.36 -2.13
N GLU A 101 -23.61 -29.59 -2.83
CA GLU A 101 -23.65 -30.63 -3.87
C GLU A 101 -22.87 -30.22 -5.12
N ILE A 102 -22.29 -31.18 -5.81
CA ILE A 102 -21.59 -30.93 -7.09
C ILE A 102 -22.63 -30.55 -8.14
N TYR A 103 -22.58 -29.30 -8.63
CA TYR A 103 -23.53 -28.86 -9.65
C TYR A 103 -22.88 -28.63 -11.02
N SER A 104 -21.55 -28.41 -11.07
CA SER A 104 -20.82 -28.15 -12.31
C SER A 104 -19.32 -28.45 -12.14
N HIS A 105 -18.55 -28.28 -13.22
CA HIS A 105 -17.09 -28.45 -13.22
C HIS A 105 -16.43 -27.35 -14.03
N SER A 106 -15.15 -27.09 -13.74
CA SER A 106 -14.27 -26.38 -14.67
C SER A 106 -14.16 -27.23 -15.97
N GLY A 107 -14.05 -26.57 -17.10
CA GLY A 107 -14.02 -27.28 -18.37
C GLY A 107 -13.35 -26.48 -19.48
N THR A 108 -13.52 -26.99 -20.70
CA THR A 108 -12.93 -26.47 -21.94
C THR A 108 -13.96 -26.10 -22.98
N ALA A 109 -15.25 -26.18 -22.64
CA ALA A 109 -16.33 -25.87 -23.57
C ALA A 109 -16.18 -24.43 -24.10
N GLY A 110 -16.33 -24.26 -25.40
CA GLY A 110 -16.06 -23.03 -26.11
C GLY A 110 -14.64 -22.93 -26.65
N GLY A 111 -13.82 -24.00 -26.55
CA GLY A 111 -12.46 -24.03 -27.08
C GLY A 111 -11.43 -23.28 -26.27
N VAL A 112 -11.64 -23.15 -24.98
CA VAL A 112 -10.76 -22.43 -24.03
C VAL A 112 -9.90 -23.40 -23.22
N PRO A 113 -8.78 -22.96 -22.63
CA PRO A 113 -8.03 -23.73 -21.63
C PRO A 113 -8.92 -24.13 -20.44
N LEU A 114 -8.56 -25.21 -19.74
CA LEU A 114 -9.30 -25.67 -18.57
C LEU A 114 -9.37 -24.64 -17.48
N HIS A 115 -10.56 -24.11 -17.19
CA HIS A 115 -10.85 -23.16 -16.12
C HIS A 115 -12.35 -23.10 -15.81
N CYS A 116 -12.72 -22.35 -14.76
CA CYS A 116 -14.08 -21.96 -14.46
C CYS A 116 -14.21 -20.44 -14.60
N HIS A 117 -15.07 -19.97 -15.47
CA HIS A 117 -15.51 -18.59 -15.50
C HIS A 117 -16.64 -18.39 -14.50
N LEU A 118 -16.56 -17.38 -13.64
CA LEU A 118 -17.52 -17.10 -12.58
C LEU A 118 -17.94 -15.62 -12.57
N GLU A 119 -19.27 -15.41 -12.64
CA GLU A 119 -19.89 -14.10 -12.41
C GLU A 119 -20.95 -14.22 -11.29
N VAL A 120 -21.20 -13.14 -10.55
CA VAL A 120 -22.27 -13.08 -9.55
C VAL A 120 -23.21 -11.93 -9.86
N GLN A 121 -24.50 -12.22 -9.85
CA GLN A 121 -25.56 -11.26 -10.08
C GLN A 121 -26.47 -11.15 -8.86
N LYS A 122 -26.86 -9.94 -8.51
CA LYS A 122 -27.89 -9.66 -7.50
C LYS A 122 -29.28 -9.99 -8.04
N GLY A 123 -30.05 -10.65 -7.22
CA GLY A 123 -31.45 -10.95 -7.52
C GLY A 123 -31.66 -12.18 -8.38
N LYS A 124 -32.91 -12.35 -8.83
CA LYS A 124 -33.31 -13.43 -9.72
C LYS A 124 -32.83 -13.15 -11.13
N PHE A 125 -32.41 -14.21 -11.81
CA PHE A 125 -31.98 -14.14 -13.20
C PHE A 125 -33.13 -13.67 -14.09
N LYS A 126 -32.87 -12.67 -14.90
CA LYS A 126 -33.83 -12.16 -15.90
C LYS A 126 -33.40 -12.59 -17.30
N SER A 127 -32.29 -12.03 -17.76
CA SER A 127 -31.66 -12.44 -19.02
C SER A 127 -30.17 -12.07 -18.97
N TYR A 128 -29.35 -12.73 -19.77
CA TYR A 128 -27.93 -12.41 -19.85
C TYR A 128 -27.68 -11.01 -20.44
N THR A 129 -28.57 -10.58 -21.35
CA THR A 129 -28.50 -9.26 -21.97
C THR A 129 -28.85 -8.13 -21.00
N GLU A 130 -29.86 -8.34 -20.15
CA GLU A 130 -30.25 -7.37 -19.12
C GLU A 130 -29.21 -7.24 -18.03
N ILE A 131 -28.49 -8.32 -17.71
CA ILE A 131 -27.36 -8.28 -16.78
C ILE A 131 -26.26 -7.39 -17.33
N ARG A 132 -25.93 -7.58 -18.58
CA ARG A 132 -24.84 -6.90 -19.26
C ARG A 132 -25.20 -5.54 -19.78
N ASN A 133 -26.29 -4.96 -19.37
CA ASN A 133 -26.85 -3.70 -19.84
C ASN A 133 -26.26 -3.18 -21.16
N THR A 134 -27.06 -3.13 -22.15
CA THR A 134 -26.91 -3.22 -23.59
C THR A 134 -26.13 -2.17 -24.34
N SER A 135 -25.44 -1.25 -23.73
CA SER A 135 -24.63 -0.27 -24.46
C SER A 135 -23.19 -0.75 -24.72
N TYR A 136 -23.04 -1.92 -25.30
CA TYR A 136 -21.78 -2.40 -25.83
C TYR A 136 -21.50 -1.71 -27.16
N ASP A 137 -20.61 -0.72 -27.16
CA ASP A 137 -20.19 -0.04 -28.38
C ASP A 137 -18.92 -0.65 -29.02
N GLY A 138 -18.54 -1.86 -28.59
CA GLY A 138 -17.32 -2.55 -29.04
C GLY A 138 -16.04 -2.00 -28.43
N ARG A 139 -16.10 -1.00 -27.57
CA ARG A 139 -14.95 -0.44 -26.87
C ARG A 139 -14.95 -0.91 -25.42
N TYR A 140 -14.07 -1.80 -25.10
CA TYR A 140 -13.97 -2.57 -23.87
C TYR A 140 -13.71 -1.77 -22.58
N ASN A 141 -13.87 -0.46 -22.55
CA ASN A 141 -13.32 0.40 -21.50
C ASN A 141 -14.31 0.91 -20.43
N SER A 142 -15.60 0.56 -20.48
CA SER A 142 -16.59 1.27 -19.65
C SER A 142 -17.72 0.45 -19.03
N TYR A 143 -17.61 -0.87 -18.97
CA TYR A 143 -18.73 -1.67 -18.43
C TYR A 143 -18.61 -1.96 -16.95
N ILE A 144 -19.31 -1.17 -16.17
CA ILE A 144 -19.77 -1.57 -14.84
C ILE A 144 -21.21 -2.07 -15.03
N PHE A 145 -21.40 -3.40 -15.00
CA PHE A 145 -22.76 -3.93 -15.02
C PHE A 145 -23.44 -3.64 -13.69
N PRO A 146 -24.53 -2.85 -13.64
CA PRO A 146 -25.06 -2.31 -12.40
C PRO A 146 -25.56 -3.38 -11.42
N ASN A 147 -25.92 -4.56 -11.91
CA ASN A 147 -26.44 -5.66 -11.10
C ASN A 147 -25.44 -6.80 -10.87
N THR A 148 -24.17 -6.63 -11.25
CA THR A 148 -23.15 -7.64 -11.01
C THR A 148 -22.29 -7.26 -9.82
N TYR A 149 -21.95 -8.26 -9.03
CA TYR A 149 -21.03 -8.16 -7.92
C TYR A 149 -19.66 -8.70 -8.32
N ILE A 150 -18.64 -8.19 -7.72
CA ILE A 150 -17.35 -8.85 -7.73
C ILE A 150 -17.55 -10.18 -6.98
N PRO A 151 -17.24 -11.35 -7.56
CA PRO A 151 -17.54 -12.63 -6.94
C PRO A 151 -17.00 -12.77 -5.52
N TYR A 152 -15.82 -12.26 -5.23
CA TYR A 152 -15.21 -12.32 -3.93
C TYR A 152 -15.74 -11.29 -2.92
N GLU A 153 -16.54 -10.32 -3.32
CA GLU A 153 -17.28 -9.42 -2.43
C GLU A 153 -18.64 -9.99 -2.07
N ALA A 154 -19.17 -10.88 -2.90
CA ALA A 154 -20.50 -11.44 -2.73
C ALA A 154 -20.53 -12.81 -2.08
N LEU A 155 -19.47 -13.60 -2.20
CA LEU A 155 -19.41 -14.99 -1.80
C LEU A 155 -18.48 -15.22 -0.61
N PHE A 156 -18.92 -16.03 0.37
CA PHE A 156 -18.08 -16.45 1.47
C PHE A 156 -17.08 -17.52 1.05
N ILE A 157 -15.86 -17.44 1.52
CA ILE A 157 -14.95 -18.58 1.52
C ILE A 157 -15.32 -19.46 2.71
N ARG A 158 -15.40 -20.74 2.45
CA ARG A 158 -15.66 -21.76 3.45
C ARG A 158 -14.38 -22.42 3.89
N ASN A 159 -14.18 -22.50 5.20
CA ASN A 159 -13.19 -23.39 5.78
C ASN A 159 -13.81 -24.75 6.00
N ASP A 160 -13.58 -25.68 5.12
CA ASP A 160 -14.04 -27.03 5.26
C ASP A 160 -12.96 -28.05 4.88
N GLU A 161 -13.22 -29.23 5.26
CA GLU A 161 -12.35 -30.37 5.07
C GLU A 161 -12.15 -30.78 3.62
N LEU A 162 -12.98 -30.26 2.78
CA LEU A 162 -12.96 -30.55 1.35
C LEU A 162 -11.82 -29.85 0.65
N PHE A 163 -11.24 -28.86 1.36
CA PHE A 163 -10.18 -28.01 0.80
C PHE A 163 -8.83 -28.70 0.71
N THR A 164 -8.57 -29.61 1.64
CA THR A 164 -7.27 -30.28 1.70
C THR A 164 -7.42 -31.69 2.24
N ALA A 165 -6.47 -32.54 1.94
CA ALA A 165 -6.36 -33.86 2.55
C ALA A 165 -6.04 -33.79 4.06
N ASN A 166 -5.65 -32.65 4.59
CA ASN A 166 -5.26 -32.49 5.98
C ASN A 166 -6.04 -31.36 6.65
N LYS A 167 -7.09 -31.73 7.36
CA LYS A 167 -7.94 -30.85 8.17
C LYS A 167 -7.20 -29.98 9.15
N ALA A 168 -6.24 -30.56 9.85
CA ALA A 168 -5.54 -29.90 10.94
C ALA A 168 -4.72 -28.70 10.48
N ASN A 169 -4.34 -28.67 9.20
CA ASN A 169 -3.56 -27.61 8.60
C ASN A 169 -4.39 -26.66 7.71
N ASN A 170 -5.71 -26.84 7.71
CA ASN A 170 -6.56 -25.91 6.97
C ASN A 170 -6.93 -24.71 7.87
N PRO A 171 -6.34 -23.52 7.63
CA PRO A 171 -6.59 -22.33 8.44
C PRO A 171 -7.90 -21.63 8.09
N TYR A 172 -8.67 -22.15 7.12
CA TYR A 172 -9.85 -21.45 6.65
C TYR A 172 -10.99 -21.54 7.64
N THR A 173 -11.59 -20.40 7.88
CA THR A 173 -12.90 -20.24 8.52
C THR A 173 -13.88 -19.70 7.49
N TRP A 174 -15.15 -19.62 7.82
CA TRP A 174 -16.09 -18.88 6.99
C TRP A 174 -15.62 -17.43 6.89
N LYS A 175 -15.12 -17.06 5.73
CA LYS A 175 -14.57 -15.73 5.45
C LYS A 175 -15.27 -15.13 4.25
N LYS A 176 -15.27 -13.82 4.22
CA LYS A 176 -15.59 -13.05 3.04
C LYS A 176 -14.48 -13.25 2.00
N VAL A 177 -14.83 -13.65 0.79
CA VAL A 177 -13.83 -13.78 -0.29
C VAL A 177 -13.19 -12.44 -0.60
N GLY A 178 -13.89 -11.34 -0.32
CA GLY A 178 -13.37 -9.99 -0.39
C GLY A 178 -12.14 -9.73 0.50
N GLU A 179 -11.89 -10.52 1.56
CA GLU A 179 -10.61 -10.46 2.30
C GLU A 179 -9.43 -11.00 1.48
N MET A 180 -9.71 -11.82 0.48
CA MET A 180 -8.75 -12.19 -0.56
C MET A 180 -8.87 -11.28 -1.78
N SER A 181 -9.72 -10.27 -1.71
CA SER A 181 -9.92 -9.26 -2.72
C SER A 181 -8.75 -8.27 -2.73
N ASN A 182 -8.83 -7.38 -3.67
CA ASN A 182 -7.89 -6.27 -3.78
C ASN A 182 -7.91 -5.33 -2.56
N LEU A 183 -8.93 -5.42 -1.67
CA LEU A 183 -9.04 -4.64 -0.43
C LEU A 183 -8.67 -5.49 0.79
N ILE A 184 -7.75 -5.00 1.60
CA ILE A 184 -7.48 -5.44 2.96
C ILE A 184 -7.86 -4.29 3.89
N LYS A 185 -8.70 -4.57 4.88
CA LYS A 185 -9.01 -3.66 5.98
C LYS A 185 -8.31 -4.17 7.24
N ILE A 186 -7.51 -3.32 7.85
CA ILE A 186 -6.79 -3.59 9.09
C ILE A 186 -7.42 -2.72 10.19
N GLU A 187 -8.17 -3.36 11.06
CA GLU A 187 -8.68 -2.74 12.29
C GLU A 187 -7.57 -2.80 13.34
N LYS A 188 -7.21 -1.65 13.90
CA LYS A 188 -6.16 -1.59 14.91
C LYS A 188 -6.65 -2.25 16.21
N ASP A 189 -6.08 -3.39 16.57
CA ASP A 189 -6.35 -4.07 17.83
C ASP A 189 -5.76 -3.25 18.99
N PRO A 190 -6.54 -2.85 20.01
CA PRO A 190 -6.07 -2.07 21.14
C PRO A 190 -5.00 -2.77 21.99
N ASN A 191 -4.83 -4.09 21.85
CA ASN A 191 -3.80 -4.87 22.53
C ASN A 191 -2.43 -4.81 21.86
N TYR A 192 -2.33 -4.15 20.70
CA TYR A 192 -1.08 -3.97 19.96
C TYR A 192 -0.75 -2.50 19.78
N ASP A 193 0.55 -2.22 19.77
CA ASP A 193 1.10 -1.00 19.20
C ASP A 193 1.37 -1.22 17.73
N TYR A 194 1.19 -0.17 16.94
CA TYR A 194 1.44 -0.19 15.50
C TYR A 194 2.53 0.80 15.14
N LYS A 195 3.29 0.51 14.10
CA LYS A 195 4.33 1.40 13.59
C LYS A 195 4.47 1.27 12.08
N TRP A 196 4.42 2.40 11.41
CA TRP A 196 4.70 2.49 9.99
C TRP A 196 6.18 2.76 9.75
N SER A 197 6.70 2.14 8.68
CA SER A 197 8.05 2.37 8.18
C SER A 197 8.04 2.47 6.67
N VAL A 198 8.97 3.21 6.11
CA VAL A 198 9.32 3.19 4.70
C VAL A 198 10.70 2.59 4.59
N ASP A 199 10.83 1.54 3.78
CA ASP A 199 12.14 0.98 3.43
C ASP A 199 12.46 1.35 1.98
N GLY A 200 13.39 2.29 1.83
CA GLY A 200 13.97 2.71 0.56
C GLY A 200 15.44 2.34 0.55
N ASN A 201 15.91 1.83 -0.57
CA ASN A 201 17.33 1.58 -0.74
C ASN A 201 18.09 2.91 -0.76
N ARG A 202 19.20 2.94 -0.03
CA ARG A 202 20.00 4.15 0.15
C ARG A 202 20.52 4.66 -1.17
N TYR A 203 20.53 5.96 -1.30
CA TYR A 203 21.19 6.67 -2.37
C TYR A 203 22.67 6.31 -2.46
N GLY A 204 23.15 6.15 -3.69
CA GLY A 204 24.56 5.91 -3.97
C GLY A 204 24.98 4.46 -4.03
N ASP A 205 24.18 3.52 -3.58
CA ASP A 205 24.46 2.11 -3.73
C ASP A 205 24.09 1.64 -5.15
N LYS A 206 24.96 0.83 -5.74
CA LYS A 206 24.77 0.21 -7.05
C LYS A 206 23.47 -0.61 -7.16
N TYR A 207 22.82 -0.90 -6.02
CA TYR A 207 21.62 -1.72 -5.84
C TYR A 207 20.51 -0.95 -5.14
N ASP A 208 20.19 0.23 -5.61
CA ASP A 208 19.18 1.09 -5.03
C ASP A 208 17.72 0.64 -5.29
N ILE A 209 17.54 -0.46 -6.00
CA ILE A 209 16.27 -1.16 -6.19
C ILE A 209 16.39 -2.62 -5.77
N THR A 210 15.34 -3.17 -5.19
CA THR A 210 15.32 -4.58 -4.77
C THR A 210 13.98 -5.26 -5.11
N THR A 211 13.96 -6.58 -5.03
CA THR A 211 12.73 -7.35 -5.16
C THR A 211 11.87 -7.20 -3.90
N GLN A 212 10.60 -7.55 -4.00
CA GLN A 212 9.65 -7.53 -2.88
C GLN A 212 10.15 -8.21 -1.59
N ASN A 213 11.05 -9.20 -1.70
CA ASN A 213 11.59 -9.92 -0.54
C ASN A 213 12.74 -9.17 0.14
N GLY A 214 13.37 -8.22 -0.52
CA GLY A 214 14.49 -7.45 0.02
C GLY A 214 14.08 -6.29 0.94
N PHE A 215 12.78 -6.03 1.09
CA PHE A 215 12.28 -4.96 1.96
C PHE A 215 11.93 -5.48 3.35
N GLY A 216 12.36 -4.73 4.36
CA GLY A 216 12.09 -4.95 5.77
C GLY A 216 12.74 -3.87 6.63
N ASP A 217 12.36 -3.78 7.87
CA ASP A 217 13.00 -2.89 8.86
C ASP A 217 13.62 -3.75 9.95
N THR A 218 14.89 -4.12 9.73
CA THR A 218 15.64 -5.02 10.64
C THR A 218 15.68 -4.49 12.06
N LYS A 219 15.72 -3.16 12.26
CA LYS A 219 15.70 -2.56 13.59
C LYS A 219 14.37 -2.85 14.30
N LEU A 220 13.25 -2.68 13.61
CA LEU A 220 11.94 -3.00 14.20
C LEU A 220 11.80 -4.49 14.47
N GLU A 221 12.27 -5.33 13.55
CA GLU A 221 12.23 -6.79 13.70
C GLU A 221 13.09 -7.27 14.89
N GLU A 222 14.30 -6.71 15.07
CA GLU A 222 15.15 -6.97 16.24
C GLU A 222 14.54 -6.47 17.55
N GLU A 223 13.75 -5.39 17.50
CA GLU A 223 12.98 -4.89 18.64
C GLU A 223 11.72 -5.74 18.94
N GLY A 224 11.44 -6.78 18.16
CA GLY A 224 10.31 -7.70 18.33
C GLY A 224 8.99 -7.20 17.72
N TRP A 225 9.05 -6.33 16.73
CA TRP A 225 7.88 -5.95 15.95
C TRP A 225 7.62 -6.98 14.83
N GLU A 226 6.36 -7.32 14.60
CA GLU A 226 5.90 -8.22 13.55
C GLU A 226 5.42 -7.45 12.33
N LEU A 227 5.88 -7.83 11.14
CA LEU A 227 5.41 -7.25 9.88
C LEU A 227 3.98 -7.72 9.58
N VAL A 228 3.05 -6.77 9.46
CA VAL A 228 1.63 -7.00 9.15
C VAL A 228 1.34 -6.80 7.68
N LEU A 229 1.78 -5.67 7.12
CA LEU A 229 1.53 -5.29 5.73
C LEU A 229 2.82 -4.78 5.08
N LYS A 230 3.05 -5.20 3.85
CA LYS A 230 4.12 -4.67 3.00
C LYS A 230 3.60 -4.47 1.58
N THR A 231 3.82 -3.28 1.03
CA THR A 231 3.45 -2.94 -0.36
C THR A 231 4.57 -2.16 -1.03
N ASN A 232 4.60 -2.18 -2.37
CA ASN A 232 5.39 -1.17 -3.08
C ASN A 232 4.88 0.24 -2.79
N ALA A 233 5.73 1.24 -2.93
CA ALA A 233 5.37 2.62 -2.66
C ALA A 233 5.65 3.54 -3.86
N SER A 234 6.48 4.60 -3.74
CA SER A 234 6.58 5.66 -4.73
C SER A 234 6.87 5.19 -6.15
N LEU A 235 6.46 6.00 -7.12
CA LEU A 235 7.02 5.92 -8.47
C LEU A 235 8.52 6.22 -8.40
N PHE A 236 9.27 5.69 -9.36
CA PHE A 236 10.70 5.94 -9.47
C PHE A 236 11.14 6.05 -10.95
N TYR A 237 12.25 6.72 -11.16
CA TYR A 237 12.87 6.83 -12.49
C TYR A 237 14.36 6.45 -12.41
N THR A 238 14.94 6.15 -13.56
CA THR A 238 16.36 5.81 -13.67
C THR A 238 17.10 6.97 -14.36
N TRP A 239 18.20 7.38 -13.74
CA TRP A 239 19.13 8.36 -14.29
C TRP A 239 20.56 7.88 -14.04
N GLU A 240 21.37 7.79 -15.08
CA GLU A 240 22.77 7.36 -15.00
C GLU A 240 22.97 6.07 -14.17
N ASP A 241 22.16 5.03 -14.45
CA ASP A 241 22.17 3.74 -13.74
C ASP A 241 21.76 3.78 -12.26
N LYS A 242 21.27 4.90 -11.77
CA LYS A 242 20.69 5.06 -10.44
C LYS A 242 19.18 5.18 -10.51
N HIS A 243 18.51 4.81 -9.42
CA HIS A 243 17.06 4.86 -9.32
C HIS A 243 16.64 5.82 -8.22
N TYR A 244 15.80 6.77 -8.58
CA TYR A 244 15.34 7.84 -7.70
C TYR A 244 13.85 7.73 -7.47
N ALA A 245 13.43 7.90 -6.21
CA ALA A 245 12.01 8.06 -5.91
C ALA A 245 11.49 9.37 -6.52
N CYS A 246 10.30 9.32 -7.09
CA CYS A 246 9.64 10.51 -7.58
C CYS A 246 9.00 11.27 -6.41
N GLY A 247 9.64 12.34 -5.98
CA GLY A 247 9.22 13.15 -4.84
C GLY A 247 9.89 12.74 -3.52
N LEU A 248 9.21 13.02 -2.42
CA LEU A 248 9.72 12.79 -1.06
C LEU A 248 9.96 11.31 -0.77
N GLU A 249 11.13 11.01 -0.23
CA GLU A 249 11.43 9.73 0.41
C GLU A 249 12.21 9.96 1.70
N LYS A 250 11.65 9.56 2.84
CA LYS A 250 12.36 9.40 4.11
C LYS A 250 12.24 7.95 4.53
N SER A 251 13.37 7.29 4.69
CA SER A 251 13.43 5.86 4.99
C SER A 251 14.08 5.62 6.35
N ARG A 252 13.36 4.96 7.26
CA ARG A 252 13.85 4.56 8.58
C ARG A 252 14.54 5.71 9.35
N GLY A 253 13.91 6.87 9.34
CA GLY A 253 14.42 8.08 9.99
C GLY A 253 15.46 8.88 9.18
N VAL A 254 15.98 8.32 8.09
CA VAL A 254 16.95 8.99 7.23
C VAL A 254 16.23 9.70 6.08
N ASN A 255 16.43 11.01 5.97
CA ASN A 255 15.92 11.78 4.85
C ASN A 255 16.80 11.56 3.62
N ASN A 256 16.24 10.91 2.60
CA ASN A 256 16.91 10.69 1.32
C ASN A 256 16.67 11.84 0.33
N GLN A 257 16.10 12.93 0.81
CA GLN A 257 15.63 14.06 0.01
C GLN A 257 16.76 14.95 -0.54
N GLU A 258 17.98 14.87 0.03
CA GLU A 258 19.09 15.76 -0.34
C GLU A 258 19.45 15.70 -1.83
N LEU A 259 18.81 14.81 -2.55
CA LEU A 259 19.34 14.37 -3.79
C LEU A 259 18.73 14.98 -5.02
N GLU A 260 17.50 15.46 -5.04
CA GLU A 260 17.02 15.92 -6.35
C GLU A 260 15.62 16.57 -6.39
N MET A 261 15.10 17.01 -5.29
CA MET A 261 13.84 17.78 -5.32
C MET A 261 13.97 19.13 -6.04
N THR A 262 15.17 19.49 -6.44
CA THR A 262 15.44 20.81 -7.07
C THR A 262 14.96 20.93 -8.51
N ALA A 263 14.61 19.82 -9.17
CA ALA A 263 14.30 19.88 -10.59
C ALA A 263 12.80 19.88 -10.93
N VAL A 264 11.89 19.51 -10.02
CA VAL A 264 10.46 19.39 -10.38
C VAL A 264 9.56 19.96 -9.29
N THR A 265 9.28 21.24 -9.39
CA THR A 265 8.29 21.98 -8.56
C THR A 265 6.89 21.35 -8.57
N ASP A 266 6.59 20.51 -9.56
CA ASP A 266 5.29 19.86 -9.70
C ASP A 266 5.04 18.72 -8.69
N TYR A 267 6.09 18.15 -8.06
CA TYR A 267 5.89 17.15 -6.99
C TYR A 267 5.33 17.75 -5.70
N ASN A 268 5.50 19.04 -5.45
CA ASN A 268 4.96 19.71 -4.26
C ASN A 268 3.43 19.61 -4.18
N LYS A 269 2.77 19.48 -5.32
CA LYS A 269 1.31 19.30 -5.43
C LYS A 269 0.88 17.84 -5.33
N CYS A 270 1.80 16.88 -5.42
CA CYS A 270 1.46 15.47 -5.22
C CYS A 270 1.08 15.23 -3.77
N MET A 271 0.30 14.20 -3.52
CA MET A 271 0.06 13.73 -2.16
C MET A 271 1.30 13.02 -1.65
N ALA A 272 1.60 13.22 -0.39
CA ALA A 272 2.56 12.43 0.34
C ALA A 272 1.95 11.93 1.64
N ILE A 273 2.56 10.89 2.21
CA ILE A 273 2.26 10.41 3.55
C ILE A 273 3.49 10.50 4.43
N ALA A 274 3.27 10.81 5.71
CA ALA A 274 4.27 10.71 6.76
C ALA A 274 3.87 9.67 7.79
N CYS A 275 4.81 8.81 8.17
CA CYS A 275 4.68 7.75 9.14
C CYS A 275 5.13 8.23 10.51
N VAL A 276 4.20 8.54 11.42
CA VAL A 276 4.49 8.97 12.79
C VAL A 276 3.92 7.93 13.75
N GLY A 277 4.79 7.10 14.30
CA GLY A 277 4.33 5.96 15.12
C GLY A 277 3.41 5.03 14.34
N GLY A 278 2.22 4.78 14.85
CA GLY A 278 1.18 3.96 14.22
C GLY A 278 0.24 4.70 13.28
N GLU A 279 0.44 6.00 13.07
CA GLU A 279 -0.45 6.85 12.30
C GLU A 279 0.15 7.25 10.96
N LEU A 280 -0.71 7.44 9.95
CA LEU A 280 -0.37 8.03 8.66
C LEU A 280 -0.94 9.45 8.61
N PHE A 281 -0.10 10.40 8.24
CA PHE A 281 -0.52 11.76 7.96
C PHE A 281 -0.53 11.99 6.45
N PHE A 282 -1.66 12.42 5.93
CA PHE A 282 -1.87 12.66 4.50
C PHE A 282 -1.88 14.16 4.21
N GLY A 283 -1.24 14.57 3.14
CA GLY A 283 -1.23 15.97 2.72
C GLY A 283 -0.52 16.16 1.39
N SER A 284 -0.43 17.42 0.91
CA SER A 284 0.48 17.70 -0.19
C SER A 284 1.92 17.43 0.25
N GLN A 285 2.81 17.09 -0.67
CA GLN A 285 4.21 16.88 -0.35
C GLN A 285 4.80 18.10 0.37
N GLU A 286 4.49 19.31 -0.10
CA GLU A 286 4.92 20.56 0.54
C GLU A 286 4.44 20.65 1.99
N TRP A 287 3.17 20.30 2.24
CA TRP A 287 2.64 20.31 3.60
C TRP A 287 3.34 19.29 4.51
N ILE A 288 3.58 18.06 4.02
CA ILE A 288 4.29 17.02 4.77
C ILE A 288 5.71 17.47 5.11
N ILE A 289 6.43 18.09 4.15
CA ILE A 289 7.78 18.58 4.37
C ILE A 289 7.80 19.64 5.48
N ASN A 290 6.86 20.58 5.44
CA ASN A 290 6.85 21.72 6.35
C ASN A 290 6.32 21.35 7.76
N ASN A 291 5.53 20.29 7.91
CA ASN A 291 4.80 20.03 9.15
C ASN A 291 5.08 18.66 9.79
N LYS A 292 5.57 17.68 9.03
CA LYS A 292 5.69 16.29 9.50
C LYS A 292 7.05 15.64 9.25
N LEU A 293 7.89 16.21 8.40
CA LEU A 293 9.13 15.58 7.97
C LEU A 293 10.11 15.32 9.12
N GLU A 294 10.22 16.25 10.06
CA GLU A 294 11.17 16.11 11.18
C GLU A 294 10.77 14.98 12.12
N GLU A 295 9.49 14.89 12.49
CA GLU A 295 8.99 13.93 13.48
C GLU A 295 8.72 12.52 12.90
N CYS A 296 8.56 12.38 11.57
CA CYS A 296 8.20 11.11 10.97
C CYS A 296 9.39 10.15 10.86
N TYR A 297 9.11 8.86 11.04
CA TYR A 297 10.07 7.77 10.84
C TYR A 297 10.24 7.39 9.36
N GLY A 298 9.21 7.59 8.56
CA GLY A 298 9.20 7.39 7.12
C GLY A 298 8.26 8.37 6.44
N ALA A 299 8.53 8.70 5.18
CA ALA A 299 7.63 9.49 4.35
C ALA A 299 7.82 9.12 2.87
N VAL A 300 6.75 9.18 2.11
CA VAL A 300 6.79 8.83 0.68
C VAL A 300 5.71 9.57 -0.10
N THR A 301 6.05 9.96 -1.33
CA THR A 301 5.12 10.62 -2.27
C THR A 301 4.41 9.62 -3.17
N GLY A 302 3.17 9.92 -3.50
CA GLY A 302 2.33 9.23 -4.46
C GLY A 302 1.33 10.19 -5.13
N LEU A 303 0.30 9.64 -5.75
CA LEU A 303 -0.76 10.42 -6.38
C LEU A 303 -1.97 10.47 -5.45
N GLY A 304 -2.47 11.67 -5.15
CA GLY A 304 -3.63 11.86 -4.29
C GLY A 304 -4.92 11.42 -4.96
N LEU A 305 -5.71 10.65 -4.23
CA LEU A 305 -7.04 10.21 -4.65
C LEU A 305 -8.13 10.89 -3.82
N ILE A 306 -8.01 10.82 -2.51
CA ILE A 306 -8.97 11.35 -1.54
C ILE A 306 -8.19 11.98 -0.37
N LEU A 307 -8.64 13.13 0.10
CA LEU A 307 -8.10 13.80 1.28
C LEU A 307 -9.25 14.42 2.07
N GLY A 308 -9.42 14.00 3.33
CA GLY A 308 -10.50 14.47 4.20
C GLY A 308 -11.90 14.15 3.68
N GLY A 309 -12.07 13.04 2.94
CA GLY A 309 -13.33 12.63 2.33
C GLY A 309 -13.61 13.28 0.95
N GLU A 310 -12.77 14.21 0.51
CA GLU A 310 -12.92 14.88 -0.78
C GLU A 310 -12.01 14.25 -1.84
N THR A 311 -12.53 14.03 -3.04
CA THR A 311 -11.75 13.56 -4.19
C THR A 311 -10.78 14.65 -4.67
N ARG A 312 -9.54 14.25 -5.03
CA ARG A 312 -8.46 15.17 -5.37
C ARG A 312 -7.95 14.89 -6.79
N ASP A 313 -8.40 15.69 -7.73
CA ASP A 313 -7.91 15.65 -9.13
C ASP A 313 -6.68 16.55 -9.34
N ASP A 314 -6.33 17.34 -8.34
CA ASP A 314 -5.25 18.32 -8.33
C ASP A 314 -3.96 17.83 -7.64
N MET A 315 -3.98 16.64 -7.01
CA MET A 315 -2.85 16.12 -6.22
C MET A 315 -2.09 14.98 -6.91
N HIS A 316 -1.97 15.01 -8.22
CA HIS A 316 -1.14 14.06 -8.98
C HIS A 316 0.03 14.74 -9.72
N GLY A 317 0.15 16.07 -9.66
CA GLY A 317 1.28 16.85 -10.15
C GLY A 317 1.69 16.51 -11.57
N ALA A 318 2.98 16.23 -11.78
CA ALA A 318 3.55 15.87 -13.09
C ALA A 318 3.13 14.47 -13.60
N PHE A 319 2.37 13.69 -12.84
CA PHE A 319 2.05 12.30 -13.18
C PHE A 319 0.78 12.11 -14.01
N ASN A 320 0.45 13.05 -14.88
CA ASN A 320 -0.73 12.96 -15.76
C ASN A 320 -0.75 11.67 -16.61
N SER A 321 0.39 11.22 -17.10
CA SER A 321 0.49 9.97 -17.87
C SER A 321 0.14 8.75 -17.03
N GLN A 322 0.62 8.69 -15.80
CA GLN A 322 0.32 7.62 -14.86
C GLN A 322 -1.12 7.67 -14.37
N TRP A 323 -1.65 8.89 -14.15
CA TRP A 323 -3.04 9.11 -13.78
C TRP A 323 -4.00 8.61 -14.86
N ASN A 324 -3.73 8.89 -16.10
CA ASN A 324 -4.60 8.52 -17.22
C ASN A 324 -4.39 7.09 -17.74
N ALA A 325 -3.26 6.46 -17.42
CA ALA A 325 -2.99 5.09 -17.86
C ALA A 325 -3.88 4.07 -17.12
N ILE A 326 -4.42 3.12 -17.87
CA ILE A 326 -4.99 1.90 -17.32
C ILE A 326 -3.83 1.04 -16.82
N SER A 327 -3.85 0.64 -15.54
CA SER A 327 -2.75 -0.12 -14.94
C SER A 327 -3.20 -0.84 -13.67
N GLY A 328 -2.42 -1.84 -13.22
CA GLY A 328 -2.45 -2.29 -11.84
C GLY A 328 -2.08 -1.16 -10.88
N ARG A 329 -2.55 -1.20 -9.64
CA ARG A 329 -2.35 -0.11 -8.68
C ARG A 329 -2.14 -0.62 -7.27
N THR A 330 -1.41 0.16 -6.49
CA THR A 330 -1.29 0.03 -5.03
C THR A 330 -1.84 1.29 -4.40
N ILE A 331 -2.80 1.13 -3.52
CA ILE A 331 -3.46 2.21 -2.80
C ILE A 331 -3.41 1.91 -1.30
N ILE A 332 -3.07 2.93 -0.53
CA ILE A 332 -3.12 2.91 0.93
C ILE A 332 -3.95 4.10 1.39
N GLY A 333 -4.70 3.90 2.44
CA GLY A 333 -5.52 4.95 3.02
C GLY A 333 -6.20 4.54 4.30
N GLU A 334 -7.20 5.32 4.68
CA GLU A 334 -7.96 5.14 5.91
C GLU A 334 -9.45 5.33 5.65
N ASP A 335 -10.28 4.61 6.41
CA ASP A 335 -11.71 4.88 6.48
C ASP A 335 -12.05 5.93 7.57
N LYS A 336 -13.33 6.28 7.69
CA LYS A 336 -13.83 7.25 8.67
C LYS A 336 -13.59 6.84 10.14
N ASP A 337 -13.33 5.59 10.40
CA ASP A 337 -13.10 5.03 11.74
C ASP A 337 -11.59 4.90 12.05
N GLY A 338 -10.73 5.37 11.14
CA GLY A 338 -9.27 5.29 11.26
C GLY A 338 -8.68 3.91 10.99
N ASN A 339 -9.46 2.99 10.41
CA ASN A 339 -8.95 1.69 9.99
C ASN A 339 -8.11 1.85 8.73
N ILE A 340 -7.02 1.10 8.66
CA ILE A 340 -6.12 1.11 7.52
C ILE A 340 -6.76 0.29 6.38
N LEU A 341 -6.80 0.90 5.21
CA LEU A 341 -7.29 0.28 3.99
C LEU A 341 -6.14 0.13 2.99
N SER A 342 -5.86 -1.10 2.57
CA SER A 342 -4.93 -1.41 1.48
C SER A 342 -5.71 -1.98 0.29
N TYR A 343 -5.80 -1.22 -0.78
CA TYR A 343 -6.46 -1.65 -2.02
C TYR A 343 -5.42 -1.78 -3.13
N SER A 344 -5.10 -3.01 -3.52
CA SER A 344 -4.08 -3.28 -4.53
C SER A 344 -4.59 -4.31 -5.53
N PHE A 345 -4.24 -4.16 -6.79
CA PHE A 345 -4.58 -5.10 -7.85
C PHE A 345 -3.51 -5.12 -8.94
N ALA A 346 -3.23 -6.31 -9.44
CA ALA A 346 -2.30 -6.48 -10.55
C ALA A 346 -2.89 -5.95 -11.86
N GLY A 347 -2.02 -5.53 -12.76
CA GLY A 347 -2.42 -5.10 -14.10
C GLY A 347 -1.22 -4.63 -14.90
N GLU A 348 -1.29 -4.75 -16.21
CA GLU A 348 -0.25 -4.31 -17.13
C GLU A 348 -0.59 -2.94 -17.69
N THR A 349 0.34 -2.00 -17.58
CA THR A 349 0.15 -0.61 -18.04
C THR A 349 -0.30 -0.53 -19.50
N GLY A 350 -1.38 0.20 -19.72
CA GLY A 350 -2.01 0.35 -21.05
C GLY A 350 -2.87 -0.84 -21.48
N LYS A 351 -2.99 -1.91 -20.66
CA LYS A 351 -3.69 -3.15 -21.07
C LYS A 351 -4.76 -3.61 -20.08
N SER A 352 -4.50 -3.53 -18.77
CA SER A 352 -5.44 -4.00 -17.75
C SER A 352 -5.31 -3.23 -16.45
N GLY A 353 -6.41 -3.11 -15.72
CA GLY A 353 -6.49 -2.37 -14.46
C GLY A 353 -7.42 -1.17 -14.55
N LEU A 354 -7.12 -0.11 -13.84
CA LEU A 354 -7.91 1.13 -13.79
C LEU A 354 -7.04 2.37 -14.04
N THR A 355 -7.68 3.42 -14.56
CA THR A 355 -7.12 4.78 -14.56
C THR A 355 -7.14 5.35 -13.15
N GLY A 356 -6.38 6.43 -12.87
CA GLY A 356 -6.44 7.13 -11.59
C GLY A 356 -7.86 7.55 -11.21
N LYS A 357 -8.64 8.07 -12.17
CA LYS A 357 -10.06 8.43 -11.94
C LYS A 357 -10.93 7.21 -11.62
N GLY A 358 -10.69 6.09 -12.28
CA GLY A 358 -11.38 4.82 -11.98
C GLY A 358 -11.04 4.29 -10.58
N VAL A 359 -9.78 4.37 -10.18
CA VAL A 359 -9.34 4.02 -8.83
C VAL A 359 -9.94 4.94 -7.78
N GLN A 360 -9.95 6.26 -8.04
CA GLN A 360 -10.54 7.25 -7.14
C GLN A 360 -12.03 6.94 -6.88
N ALA A 361 -12.81 6.68 -7.94
CA ALA A 361 -14.21 6.30 -7.81
C ALA A 361 -14.38 5.02 -6.98
N LYS A 362 -13.48 4.03 -7.18
CA LYS A 362 -13.50 2.79 -6.40
C LYS A 362 -13.13 3.01 -4.94
N CYS A 363 -12.20 3.90 -4.63
CA CYS A 363 -11.86 4.25 -3.25
C CYS A 363 -13.04 4.93 -2.51
N VAL A 364 -13.80 5.79 -3.20
CA VAL A 364 -15.04 6.37 -2.65
C VAL A 364 -16.05 5.26 -2.32
N GLU A 365 -16.27 4.33 -3.26
CA GLU A 365 -17.17 3.18 -3.06
C GLU A 365 -16.72 2.29 -1.87
N LEU A 366 -15.43 2.15 -1.67
CA LEU A 366 -14.83 1.35 -0.60
C LEU A 366 -14.75 2.08 0.75
N GLY A 367 -15.18 3.34 0.81
CA GLY A 367 -15.28 4.11 2.05
C GLY A 367 -13.97 4.75 2.53
N PHE A 368 -13.01 4.96 1.64
CA PHE A 368 -11.81 5.72 1.97
C PHE A 368 -12.16 7.20 2.27
N VAL A 369 -11.60 7.75 3.34
CA VAL A 369 -11.60 9.19 3.64
C VAL A 369 -10.24 9.83 3.33
N ASN A 370 -9.17 9.06 3.39
CA ASN A 370 -7.85 9.42 2.89
C ASN A 370 -7.34 8.29 2.01
N ALA A 371 -6.82 8.62 0.82
CA ALA A 371 -6.30 7.62 -0.10
C ALA A 371 -5.18 8.18 -0.98
N ILE A 372 -4.07 7.47 -1.01
CA ILE A 372 -2.91 7.73 -1.87
C ILE A 372 -2.66 6.53 -2.78
N MET A 373 -2.36 6.78 -4.05
CA MET A 373 -2.01 5.79 -5.05
C MET A 373 -0.51 5.80 -5.32
N PHE A 374 0.09 4.64 -5.26
CA PHE A 374 1.52 4.43 -5.50
C PHE A 374 1.81 3.85 -6.89
N ASP A 375 3.08 3.45 -7.12
CA ASP A 375 3.52 2.89 -8.38
C ASP A 375 2.68 1.67 -8.78
N GLY A 376 2.42 1.57 -10.07
CA GLY A 376 1.50 0.60 -10.63
C GLY A 376 2.15 -0.38 -11.60
N GLY A 377 1.32 -1.05 -12.38
CA GLY A 377 1.75 -1.99 -13.41
C GLY A 377 2.54 -3.15 -12.83
N GLY A 378 3.71 -3.39 -13.41
CA GLY A 378 4.60 -4.47 -12.96
C GLY A 378 5.27 -4.27 -11.60
N SER A 379 5.11 -3.11 -10.97
CA SER A 379 5.67 -2.83 -9.65
C SER A 379 4.77 -3.28 -8.50
N VAL A 380 3.51 -3.57 -8.77
CA VAL A 380 2.52 -3.88 -7.73
C VAL A 380 2.87 -5.17 -7.02
N PHE A 381 3.04 -5.10 -5.72
CA PHE A 381 3.06 -6.25 -4.83
C PHE A 381 2.39 -5.90 -3.50
N ARG A 382 1.87 -6.92 -2.83
CA ARG A 382 1.35 -6.81 -1.48
C ARG A 382 1.59 -8.12 -0.71
N GLN A 383 2.10 -7.97 0.51
CA GLN A 383 2.20 -9.02 1.50
C GLN A 383 1.36 -8.61 2.71
N TYR A 384 0.50 -9.52 3.17
CA TYR A 384 -0.30 -9.35 4.37
C TYR A 384 -0.19 -10.60 5.24
N GLU A 385 0.04 -10.42 6.54
CA GLU A 385 0.22 -11.52 7.50
C GLU A 385 1.18 -12.61 6.99
N GLY A 386 2.34 -12.17 6.49
CA GLY A 386 3.41 -13.06 6.00
C GLY A 386 3.18 -13.68 4.62
N LYS A 387 2.04 -13.44 3.95
CA LYS A 387 1.69 -14.04 2.65
C LYS A 387 1.57 -12.98 1.57
N TYR A 388 2.19 -13.23 0.41
CA TYR A 388 1.96 -12.42 -0.79
C TYR A 388 0.65 -12.83 -1.44
N ASP A 389 -0.32 -11.92 -1.52
CA ASP A 389 -1.53 -12.07 -2.34
C ASP A 389 -1.34 -11.45 -3.74
N ILE A 390 -0.45 -10.48 -3.86
CA ILE A 390 0.03 -9.94 -5.12
C ILE A 390 1.56 -9.97 -5.08
N SER A 391 2.19 -10.54 -6.10
CA SER A 391 3.65 -10.67 -6.18
C SER A 391 4.20 -10.17 -7.49
N THR A 392 5.44 -9.70 -7.46
CA THR A 392 6.18 -9.26 -8.63
C THR A 392 7.63 -9.74 -8.57
N THR A 393 8.21 -10.01 -9.74
CA THR A 393 9.66 -10.23 -9.88
C THR A 393 10.41 -8.95 -10.19
N ARG A 394 9.68 -7.85 -10.50
CA ARG A 394 10.29 -6.55 -10.77
C ARG A 394 10.94 -6.01 -9.52
N LYS A 395 12.14 -5.46 -9.67
CA LYS A 395 12.78 -4.66 -8.63
C LYS A 395 12.13 -3.29 -8.56
N VAL A 396 11.91 -2.77 -7.35
CA VAL A 396 11.30 -1.46 -7.10
C VAL A 396 12.15 -0.65 -6.11
N LYS A 397 11.89 0.65 -6.03
CA LYS A 397 12.73 1.58 -5.27
C LYS A 397 12.49 1.49 -3.75
N ASN A 398 11.24 1.45 -3.34
CA ASN A 398 10.87 1.45 -1.92
C ASN A 398 9.57 0.70 -1.65
N ALA A 399 9.35 0.41 -0.38
CA ALA A 399 8.16 -0.23 0.14
C ALA A 399 7.64 0.52 1.37
N LEU A 400 6.33 0.50 1.55
CA LEU A 400 5.65 0.93 2.75
C LEU A 400 5.34 -0.30 3.60
N LEU A 401 5.69 -0.25 4.89
CA LEU A 401 5.64 -1.35 5.82
C LEU A 401 4.80 -0.97 7.04
N LEU A 402 3.91 -1.84 7.47
CA LEU A 402 3.20 -1.73 8.75
C LEU A 402 3.64 -2.86 9.66
N TYR A 403 4.08 -2.50 10.83
CA TYR A 403 4.45 -3.42 11.90
C TYR A 403 3.48 -3.32 13.07
N ARG A 404 3.36 -4.40 13.83
CA ARG A 404 2.66 -4.42 15.13
C ARG A 404 3.53 -5.08 16.19
N LYS A 405 3.32 -4.69 17.46
CA LYS A 405 3.94 -5.32 18.62
C LYS A 405 2.90 -5.47 19.71
N LYS A 406 2.77 -6.66 20.25
CA LYS A 406 1.85 -6.90 21.35
C LYS A 406 2.26 -6.03 22.54
N LYS A 407 1.32 -5.25 23.07
CA LYS A 407 1.55 -4.50 24.30
C LYS A 407 1.93 -5.47 25.39
N THR A 408 3.07 -5.27 26.02
CA THR A 408 3.36 -5.92 27.28
C THR A 408 2.29 -5.47 28.24
N GLN A 409 1.50 -6.41 28.77
CA GLN A 409 0.67 -6.08 29.92
C GLN A 409 1.63 -5.58 30.97
N GLU A 410 1.57 -4.29 31.29
CA GLU A 410 2.28 -3.80 32.45
C GLU A 410 1.82 -4.69 33.64
N PRO A 411 2.76 -5.23 34.44
CA PRO A 411 2.39 -5.89 35.65
C PRO A 411 1.50 -4.88 36.37
N THR A 412 0.32 -5.30 36.83
CA THR A 412 -0.61 -4.52 37.64
C THR A 412 0.20 -3.67 38.61
N GLU A 413 0.22 -2.35 38.37
CA GLU A 413 1.14 -1.42 39.01
C GLU A 413 1.25 -1.70 40.50
N PRO A 414 2.47 -1.86 41.02
CA PRO A 414 2.64 -1.61 42.41
C PRO A 414 2.18 -0.17 42.65
N THR A 415 1.31 0.02 43.62
CA THR A 415 0.75 1.33 44.00
C THR A 415 1.89 2.35 44.02
N ILE A 416 2.03 3.15 42.96
CA ILE A 416 3.09 4.14 42.87
C ILE A 416 2.74 5.17 43.93
N ASP A 417 3.62 5.32 44.92
CA ASP A 417 3.55 6.45 45.83
C ASP A 417 3.91 7.71 45.03
N TYR A 418 2.88 8.31 44.47
CA TYR A 418 3.01 9.54 43.67
C TYR A 418 3.67 10.68 44.48
N LYS A 419 3.60 10.65 45.77
CA LYS A 419 4.24 11.63 46.63
C LYS A 419 5.76 11.45 46.61
N LEU A 420 6.25 10.23 46.71
CA LEU A 420 7.69 9.94 46.66
C LEU A 420 8.25 10.29 45.27
N LYS A 421 7.53 9.98 44.21
CA LYS A 421 7.94 10.29 42.83
C LYS A 421 7.91 11.78 42.55
N TYR A 422 7.00 12.52 43.16
CA TYR A 422 6.95 13.97 43.06
C TYR A 422 8.15 14.61 43.79
N GLU A 423 8.50 14.13 44.98
CA GLU A 423 9.66 14.59 45.75
C GLU A 423 10.98 14.32 45.01
N GLU A 424 11.13 13.16 44.36
CA GLU A 424 12.27 12.82 43.52
C GLU A 424 12.37 13.75 42.26
N LEU A 425 11.23 14.01 41.61
CA LEU A 425 11.16 14.90 40.43
C LEU A 425 11.48 16.35 40.82
N GLU A 426 10.98 16.83 41.97
CA GLU A 426 11.26 18.17 42.48
C GLU A 426 12.75 18.33 42.83
N LYS A 427 13.37 17.31 43.39
CA LYS A 427 14.81 17.30 43.64
C LYS A 427 15.60 17.35 42.31
N ALA A 428 15.26 16.49 41.34
CA ALA A 428 15.92 16.47 40.04
C ALA A 428 15.76 17.80 39.29
N TYR A 429 14.61 18.44 39.39
CA TYR A 429 14.38 19.77 38.82
C TYR A 429 15.26 20.84 39.48
N ASN A 430 15.41 20.81 40.81
CA ASN A 430 16.25 21.76 41.53
C ASN A 430 17.74 21.56 41.20
N ASP A 431 18.19 20.31 41.07
CA ASP A 431 19.56 20.00 40.67
C ASP A 431 19.84 20.53 39.24
N LEU A 432 18.94 20.22 38.30
CA LEU A 432 19.05 20.70 36.91
C LEU A 432 19.05 22.23 36.81
N ASN A 433 18.24 22.93 37.63
CA ASN A 433 18.18 24.37 37.67
C ASN A 433 19.47 24.99 38.24
N SER A 434 20.11 24.28 39.17
CA SER A 434 21.45 24.66 39.68
C SER A 434 22.53 24.54 38.59
N ASP A 435 22.53 23.41 37.87
CA ASP A 435 23.46 23.17 36.76
C ASP A 435 23.29 24.19 35.63
N TYR A 436 22.02 24.52 35.32
CA TYR A 436 21.71 25.55 34.33
C TYR A 436 22.29 26.93 34.69
N LYS A 437 22.16 27.33 35.98
CA LYS A 437 22.73 28.60 36.44
C LYS A 437 24.26 28.59 36.40
N ALA A 438 24.91 27.49 36.72
CA ALA A 438 26.36 27.34 36.59
C ALA A 438 26.78 27.47 35.13
N LEU A 439 26.11 26.77 34.21
CA LEU A 439 26.39 26.87 32.79
C LEU A 439 26.17 28.29 32.21
N GLU A 440 25.15 29.01 32.68
CA GLU A 440 24.91 30.41 32.29
C GLU A 440 26.07 31.33 32.73
N SER A 441 26.62 31.09 33.95
CA SER A 441 27.78 31.77 34.45
C SER A 441 29.04 31.54 33.61
N ASP A 442 29.30 30.26 33.28
CA ASP A 442 30.43 29.86 32.46
C ASP A 442 30.34 30.42 31.04
N TYR A 443 29.14 30.43 30.47
CA TYR A 443 28.89 31.04 29.16
C TYR A 443 29.20 32.56 29.16
N LYS A 444 28.83 33.27 30.21
CA LYS A 444 29.14 34.71 30.36
C LYS A 444 30.64 34.92 30.44
N ALA A 445 31.37 34.12 31.24
CA ALA A 445 32.82 34.19 31.36
C ALA A 445 33.52 33.92 30.00
N LEU A 446 33.09 32.88 29.29
CA LEU A 446 33.63 32.53 27.98
C LEU A 446 33.37 33.63 26.94
N SER A 447 32.21 34.29 27.01
CA SER A 447 31.86 35.42 26.14
C SER A 447 32.80 36.61 26.35
N VAL A 448 33.15 36.91 27.60
CA VAL A 448 34.13 38.01 27.94
C VAL A 448 35.52 37.66 27.40
N GLU A 449 35.96 36.42 27.61
CA GLU A 449 37.27 35.92 27.09
C GLU A 449 37.33 36.01 25.57
N ASN A 450 36.28 35.61 24.86
CA ASN A 450 36.20 35.73 23.40
C ASN A 450 36.32 37.17 22.90
N ILE A 451 35.72 38.13 23.63
CA ILE A 451 35.84 39.56 23.29
C ILE A 451 37.30 40.04 23.44
N GLU A 452 37.99 39.62 24.51
CA GLU A 452 39.38 39.97 24.72
C GLU A 452 40.32 39.33 23.69
N LEU A 453 40.12 38.05 23.36
CA LEU A 453 40.87 37.37 22.31
C LEU A 453 40.67 38.02 20.95
N THR A 454 39.45 38.44 20.64
CA THR A 454 39.14 39.14 19.37
C THR A 454 39.87 40.48 19.31
N LYS A 455 39.98 41.23 20.42
CA LYS A 455 40.75 42.49 20.49
C LYS A 455 42.24 42.22 20.27
N LYS A 456 42.82 41.19 20.93
CA LYS A 456 44.25 40.82 20.76
C LYS A 456 44.52 40.38 19.30
N LEU A 457 43.62 39.62 18.69
CA LEU A 457 43.78 39.18 17.29
C LEU A 457 43.80 40.39 16.33
N LYS A 458 42.95 41.36 16.54
CA LYS A 458 42.92 42.61 15.76
C LYS A 458 44.21 43.43 15.93
N GLN A 459 44.76 43.52 17.16
CA GLN A 459 45.99 44.20 17.43
C GLN A 459 47.19 43.52 16.74
N LEU A 460 47.32 42.21 16.89
CA LEU A 460 48.35 41.40 16.21
C LEU A 460 48.25 41.49 14.68
N SER A 461 47.05 41.52 14.13
CA SER A 461 46.87 41.74 12.68
C SER A 461 47.39 43.08 12.21
N THR A 462 47.20 44.15 13.02
CA THR A 462 47.73 45.51 12.72
C THR A 462 49.25 45.51 12.80
N GLU A 463 49.83 44.89 13.82
CA GLU A 463 51.30 44.79 13.97
C GLU A 463 51.93 43.97 12.82
N LEU A 464 51.25 42.90 12.39
CA LEU A 464 51.73 42.10 11.23
C LEU A 464 51.74 42.92 9.93
N GLU A 465 50.75 43.79 9.70
CA GLU A 465 50.72 44.66 8.52
C GLU A 465 51.83 45.73 8.58
N LEU A 466 52.15 46.28 9.76
CA LEU A 466 53.28 47.18 9.93
C LEU A 466 54.61 46.48 9.60
N VAL A 467 54.83 45.29 10.13
CA VAL A 467 56.03 44.48 9.85
C VAL A 467 56.17 44.11 8.36
N LYS A 468 55.09 43.78 7.71
CA LYS A 468 55.09 43.55 6.25
C LYS A 468 55.51 44.80 5.46
N ASN A 469 55.01 45.98 5.84
CA ASN A 469 55.34 47.21 5.18
C ASN A 469 56.81 47.56 5.40
N ASP A 470 57.35 47.39 6.62
CA ASP A 470 58.78 47.63 6.94
C ASP A 470 59.67 46.68 6.16
N ASN A 471 59.30 45.39 6.06
CA ASN A 471 60.01 44.40 5.26
C ASN A 471 60.02 44.77 3.77
N ALA A 472 58.91 45.25 3.23
CA ALA A 472 58.86 45.71 1.84
C ALA A 472 59.79 46.91 1.60
N LEU A 473 59.80 47.88 2.55
CA LEU A 473 60.69 49.04 2.48
C LEU A 473 62.17 48.63 2.58
N LEU A 474 62.51 47.70 3.46
CA LEU A 474 63.88 47.17 3.61
C LEU A 474 64.29 46.43 2.32
N SER A 475 63.43 45.65 1.72
CA SER A 475 63.66 44.97 0.44
C SER A 475 63.97 45.94 -0.70
N ASP A 476 63.20 47.02 -0.77
CA ASP A 476 63.44 48.09 -1.77
C ASP A 476 64.74 48.81 -1.55
N LYS A 477 65.10 49.12 -0.28
CA LYS A 477 66.39 49.71 0.08
C LYS A 477 67.57 48.76 -0.30
N LEU A 478 67.45 47.50 -0.03
CA LEU A 478 68.43 46.48 -0.39
C LEU A 478 68.63 46.37 -1.91
N LYS A 479 67.57 46.45 -2.68
CA LYS A 479 67.60 46.49 -4.13
C LYS A 479 68.38 47.69 -4.65
N LYS A 480 68.10 48.88 -4.13
CA LYS A 480 68.77 50.14 -4.48
C LYS A 480 70.26 50.10 -4.13
N ILE A 481 70.63 49.52 -2.99
CA ILE A 481 72.05 49.35 -2.59
C ILE A 481 72.77 48.43 -3.57
N LYS A 482 72.12 47.30 -3.98
CA LYS A 482 72.68 46.36 -4.98
C LYS A 482 72.90 47.04 -6.35
N GLU A 483 72.01 47.92 -6.76
CA GLU A 483 72.15 48.72 -8.00
C GLU A 483 73.25 49.73 -7.97
N ILE A 484 73.68 50.23 -6.76
CA ILE A 484 74.77 51.15 -6.59
C ILE A 484 76.14 50.41 -6.52
N VAL A 485 76.18 49.19 -6.02
CA VAL A 485 77.42 48.44 -5.78
C VAL A 485 77.83 47.57 -7.02
N ASN A 486 76.95 47.37 -7.97
CA ASN A 486 77.22 46.78 -9.27
C ASN A 486 77.48 47.86 -10.33
#